data_18cc8e6f80cf03bd4957b3254ee271b0
#
_entry.id   18cc8e6f80cf03bd4957b3254ee271b0
#
_cell.length_a   1.000
_cell.length_b   1.000
_cell.length_c   1.000
_cell.angle_alpha   90.00
_cell.angle_beta   90.00
_cell.angle_gamma   90.00
#
_symmetry.space_group_name_H-M   'P 1'
#
loop_
_entity.id
_entity.type
_entity.pdbx_description
1 polymer ?
#
loop_
_entity_poly.entity_id
_entity_poly.type
_entity_poly.pdbx_seq_one_letter_code
_entity_poly.pdbx_strand_id
1 'polypeptide(L)'
;MRKTRRSVSRKDFLRLGGAGLAGAALLGTAGCGGGSQGDGEVVKYFTGTAETSSLERAAIEIQVDGFQEKNPKYTLEREAVPTEDQRSVIQTRLQSNDPPDVFSYDTGPGFGGVLADAGLLLPLEEAYKDKGWKIYDWAKQRATYNGKVYGVPSQVEELIVYYNKDLVPEVPQTVEDLQTIADDLKGQDIIPLAFGDQEQWPGGHMFSFGVSNVLGRDGLDNILYGDGRWDTPEVVTAIDIIFRDFVERGYYPEGVNAITYDDANALFFSGQAAMVPTGTWLVSQVVESVQDFEVGIFPFPSIDGSSISPPAGVGSGLFVAKNAKNPEGAIAFLDYLQQEETARQEAERLNIIPAHPIDTSGLDVSGLFKQVLSDLSDQGQAQSFGYNIDVLTPQNFNDVMFTGFQEVLNGARSAQEQATALQEAWAKAKQKGDVPTQE
;
A
#
# COMPACT_ATOMS: atom_id res chain seq x y z
N MET A 1 17.37 47.82 26.48
CA MET A 1 18.55 47.19 25.82
C MET A 1 18.06 46.49 24.54
N ARG A 2 18.33 47.10 23.40
CA ARG A 2 17.93 46.52 22.06
C ARG A 2 19.01 45.54 21.62
N LYS A 3 18.67 44.27 21.44
CA LYS A 3 19.55 43.28 20.79
C LYS A 3 19.39 43.38 19.27
N THR A 4 20.43 43.86 18.60
CA THR A 4 20.58 43.88 17.15
C THR A 4 20.78 42.46 16.59
N ARG A 5 19.86 42.01 15.76
CA ARG A 5 20.05 40.79 14.93
C ARG A 5 21.02 41.12 13.80
N ARG A 6 22.18 40.47 13.78
CA ARG A 6 23.09 40.48 12.62
C ARG A 6 22.55 39.54 11.55
N SER A 7 22.24 40.06 10.37
CA SER A 7 21.94 39.26 9.18
C SER A 7 23.24 38.76 8.55
N VAL A 8 23.32 37.46 8.32
CA VAL A 8 24.46 36.85 7.61
C VAL A 8 24.22 37.02 6.09
N SER A 9 25.21 37.57 5.38
CA SER A 9 25.08 37.82 3.93
C SER A 9 25.32 36.55 3.11
N ARG A 10 24.72 36.47 1.89
CA ARG A 10 24.92 35.37 0.93
C ARG A 10 26.39 35.09 0.59
N LYS A 11 27.29 36.05 0.75
CA LYS A 11 28.74 35.89 0.52
C LYS A 11 29.44 35.17 1.66
N ASP A 12 28.93 35.23 2.88
CA ASP A 12 29.51 34.56 4.04
C ASP A 12 29.14 33.07 4.07
N PHE A 13 27.97 32.73 3.52
CA PHE A 13 27.52 31.34 3.36
C PHE A 13 28.37 30.56 2.34
N LEU A 14 28.83 31.22 1.26
CA LEU A 14 29.64 30.59 0.22
C LEU A 14 31.14 30.43 0.61
N ARG A 15 31.59 31.05 1.68
CA ARG A 15 32.98 30.92 2.17
C ARG A 15 33.17 29.78 3.18
N LEU A 16 32.10 29.23 3.74
CA LEU A 16 32.14 28.10 4.68
C LEU A 16 32.08 26.72 4.00
N GLY A 17 31.80 26.67 2.70
CA GLY A 17 31.72 25.41 1.92
C GLY A 17 32.99 25.01 1.15
N GLY A 18 34.11 25.72 1.32
CA GLY A 18 35.28 25.57 0.46
C GLY A 18 36.59 25.11 1.09
N ALA A 19 36.58 24.42 2.22
CA ALA A 19 37.82 23.93 2.82
C ALA A 19 37.65 22.51 3.39
N GLY A 20 37.92 21.50 2.57
CA GLY A 20 37.89 20.11 3.05
C GLY A 20 38.10 19.03 2.01
N LEU A 21 38.92 19.24 0.99
CA LEU A 21 39.36 18.13 0.13
C LEU A 21 40.85 18.33 -0.24
N ALA A 22 41.72 17.95 0.65
CA ALA A 22 43.10 17.59 0.27
C ALA A 22 43.78 16.85 1.45
N GLY A 23 44.14 15.59 1.21
CA GLY A 23 45.26 14.93 1.90
C GLY A 23 44.91 13.92 2.96
N ALA A 24 44.95 12.64 2.63
CA ALA A 24 46.04 11.79 3.17
C ALA A 24 45.83 10.33 2.73
N ALA A 25 46.56 9.94 1.72
CA ALA A 25 46.92 8.53 1.56
C ALA A 25 48.03 8.23 2.59
N LEU A 26 47.76 7.41 3.59
CA LEU A 26 48.76 6.75 4.39
C LEU A 26 48.39 5.27 4.55
N LEU A 27 49.20 4.47 3.90
CA LEU A 27 49.36 3.05 4.13
C LEU A 27 49.62 2.75 5.61
N GLY A 28 48.81 1.93 6.24
CA GLY A 28 49.00 1.39 7.56
C GLY A 28 48.52 -0.04 7.58
N THR A 29 49.45 -0.98 7.45
CA THR A 29 49.26 -2.41 7.61
C THR A 29 49.08 -2.79 9.06
N ALA A 30 48.29 -3.83 9.29
CA ALA A 30 48.19 -4.74 10.43
C ALA A 30 47.29 -4.34 11.60
N GLY A 31 46.27 -5.14 11.77
CA GLY A 31 45.42 -5.25 12.94
C GLY A 31 44.36 -6.33 12.72
N CYS A 32 44.75 -7.61 12.94
CA CYS A 32 43.80 -8.74 12.99
C CYS A 32 42.79 -8.51 14.11
N GLY A 33 41.51 -8.47 13.76
CA GLY A 33 40.40 -8.57 14.67
C GLY A 33 39.29 -9.29 13.91
N GLY A 34 39.18 -10.61 14.11
CA GLY A 34 38.24 -11.46 13.36
C GLY A 34 36.80 -11.15 13.70
N GLY A 35 36.07 -10.70 12.75
CA GLY A 35 34.66 -10.92 12.55
C GLY A 35 34.54 -11.54 11.18
N SER A 36 34.20 -12.83 11.11
CA SER A 36 33.94 -13.53 9.87
C SER A 36 32.72 -12.88 9.22
N GLN A 37 32.92 -11.91 8.33
CA GLN A 37 31.97 -11.67 7.24
C GLN A 37 32.01 -12.94 6.40
N GLY A 38 30.90 -13.68 6.39
CA GLY A 38 30.78 -14.88 5.59
C GLY A 38 31.02 -14.52 4.12
N ASP A 39 31.82 -15.32 3.43
CA ASP A 39 31.99 -15.32 1.97
C ASP A 39 30.69 -15.77 1.25
N GLY A 40 29.50 -15.27 1.72
CA GLY A 40 28.21 -15.61 1.15
C GLY A 40 27.97 -14.87 -0.18
N GLU A 41 27.29 -15.54 -1.09
CA GLU A 41 26.80 -14.89 -2.33
C GLU A 41 25.79 -13.79 -1.96
N VAL A 42 26.06 -12.55 -2.36
CA VAL A 42 25.21 -11.39 -2.01
C VAL A 42 23.89 -11.45 -2.79
N VAL A 43 22.78 -11.21 -2.08
CA VAL A 43 21.44 -10.98 -2.63
C VAL A 43 21.00 -9.59 -2.22
N LYS A 44 20.71 -8.73 -3.17
CA LYS A 44 20.26 -7.35 -2.92
C LYS A 44 18.74 -7.28 -2.88
N TYR A 45 18.21 -6.91 -1.73
CA TYR A 45 16.78 -6.71 -1.52
C TYR A 45 16.44 -5.24 -1.33
N PHE A 46 15.62 -4.68 -2.24
CA PHE A 46 15.15 -3.30 -2.20
C PHE A 46 13.67 -3.25 -1.84
N THR A 47 13.31 -2.51 -0.78
CA THR A 47 11.94 -2.50 -0.25
C THR A 47 11.55 -1.15 0.33
N GLY A 48 10.27 -0.99 0.66
CA GLY A 48 9.79 0.09 1.52
C GLY A 48 10.26 -0.09 2.97
N THR A 49 10.45 1.03 3.69
CA THR A 49 10.65 1.03 5.15
C THR A 49 9.35 0.63 5.84
N ALA A 50 9.44 -0.15 6.91
CA ALA A 50 8.30 -0.37 7.78
C ALA A 50 7.93 0.92 8.53
N GLU A 51 6.64 1.07 8.89
CA GLU A 51 6.06 2.30 9.43
C GLU A 51 6.64 2.69 10.80
N THR A 52 7.13 1.72 11.57
CA THR A 52 7.72 1.98 12.89
C THR A 52 9.07 1.30 13.05
N SER A 53 9.90 1.81 13.99
CA SER A 53 11.22 1.23 14.28
C SER A 53 11.15 -0.19 14.85
N SER A 54 10.06 -0.58 15.51
CA SER A 54 9.86 -1.94 16.01
C SER A 54 9.51 -2.90 14.89
N LEU A 55 8.62 -2.51 13.98
CA LEU A 55 8.30 -3.28 12.78
C LEU A 55 9.51 -3.44 11.86
N GLU A 56 10.30 -2.38 11.69
CA GLU A 56 11.53 -2.43 10.90
C GLU A 56 12.54 -3.43 11.50
N ARG A 57 12.70 -3.46 12.83
CA ARG A 57 13.54 -4.46 13.50
C ARG A 57 12.99 -5.87 13.31
N ALA A 58 11.68 -6.07 13.47
CA ALA A 58 11.03 -7.36 13.27
C ALA A 58 11.21 -7.85 11.83
N ALA A 59 11.05 -6.96 10.83
CA ALA A 59 11.28 -7.28 9.43
C ALA A 59 12.74 -7.71 9.17
N ILE A 60 13.73 -7.00 9.75
CA ILE A 60 15.14 -7.38 9.63
C ILE A 60 15.38 -8.76 10.26
N GLU A 61 14.92 -8.99 11.49
CA GLU A 61 15.10 -10.27 12.19
C GLU A 61 14.48 -11.44 11.42
N ILE A 62 13.26 -11.27 10.88
CA ILE A 62 12.57 -12.33 10.15
C ILE A 62 13.18 -12.49 8.76
N GLN A 63 13.22 -11.42 7.97
CA GLN A 63 13.53 -11.51 6.54
C GLN A 63 15.04 -11.60 6.28
N VAL A 64 15.87 -10.89 7.04
CA VAL A 64 17.34 -10.87 6.81
C VAL A 64 18.01 -11.95 7.63
N ASP A 65 17.93 -11.86 8.97
CA ASP A 65 18.65 -12.77 9.84
C ASP A 65 18.14 -14.20 9.71
N GLY A 66 16.80 -14.38 9.69
CA GLY A 66 16.16 -15.68 9.52
C GLY A 66 16.47 -16.31 8.15
N PHE A 67 16.49 -15.52 7.07
CA PHE A 67 16.89 -16.03 5.76
C PHE A 67 18.35 -16.49 5.76
N GLN A 68 19.27 -15.71 6.29
CA GLN A 68 20.70 -16.04 6.34
C GLN A 68 20.98 -17.25 7.22
N GLU A 69 20.24 -17.40 8.32
CA GLU A 69 20.35 -18.59 9.19
C GLU A 69 19.96 -19.87 8.44
N LYS A 70 18.85 -19.84 7.71
CA LYS A 70 18.34 -20.98 6.93
C LYS A 70 19.15 -21.22 5.63
N ASN A 71 19.79 -20.19 5.09
CA ASN A 71 20.52 -20.20 3.82
C ASN A 71 21.94 -19.61 3.94
N PRO A 72 22.85 -20.24 4.70
CA PRO A 72 24.14 -19.64 5.10
C PRO A 72 25.12 -19.37 3.94
N LYS A 73 24.82 -19.83 2.74
CA LYS A 73 25.59 -19.49 1.52
C LYS A 73 25.25 -18.09 0.98
N TYR A 74 24.15 -17.46 1.44
CA TYR A 74 23.76 -16.14 1.00
C TYR A 74 23.94 -15.09 2.07
N THR A 75 24.24 -13.87 1.64
CA THR A 75 24.17 -12.64 2.46
C THR A 75 23.08 -11.76 1.86
N LEU A 76 22.02 -11.45 2.61
CA LEU A 76 20.94 -10.58 2.14
C LEU A 76 21.25 -9.13 2.53
N GLU A 77 21.53 -8.31 1.54
CA GLU A 77 21.70 -6.85 1.69
C GLU A 77 20.35 -6.16 1.46
N ARG A 78 19.68 -5.82 2.57
CA ARG A 78 18.39 -5.11 2.53
C ARG A 78 18.62 -3.59 2.51
N GLU A 79 18.10 -2.93 1.47
CA GLU A 79 18.01 -1.48 1.35
C GLU A 79 16.53 -1.10 1.46
N ALA A 80 16.17 -0.32 2.47
CA ALA A 80 14.81 0.15 2.67
C ALA A 80 14.75 1.68 2.57
N VAL A 81 13.74 2.18 1.85
CA VAL A 81 13.46 3.61 1.67
C VAL A 81 11.98 3.86 1.86
N PRO A 82 11.53 5.10 2.13
CA PRO A 82 10.10 5.41 2.11
C PRO A 82 9.42 4.91 0.83
N THR A 83 8.20 4.39 0.94
CA THR A 83 7.48 3.75 -0.19
C THR A 83 7.37 4.67 -1.41
N GLU A 84 7.10 5.97 -1.20
CA GLU A 84 7.03 6.94 -2.29
C GLU A 84 8.37 7.18 -2.98
N ASP A 85 9.46 7.19 -2.22
CA ASP A 85 10.81 7.26 -2.78
C ASP A 85 11.11 6.00 -3.60
N GLN A 86 10.71 4.82 -3.11
CA GLN A 86 10.84 3.56 -3.84
C GLN A 86 10.10 3.60 -5.18
N ARG A 87 8.83 4.03 -5.18
CA ARG A 87 8.02 4.18 -6.40
C ARG A 87 8.66 5.10 -7.41
N SER A 88 9.22 6.22 -6.96
CA SER A 88 9.85 7.22 -7.82
C SER A 88 11.13 6.74 -8.50
N VAL A 89 11.90 5.84 -7.89
CA VAL A 89 13.25 5.45 -8.36
C VAL A 89 13.31 4.03 -8.95
N ILE A 90 12.32 3.17 -8.72
CA ILE A 90 12.41 1.74 -9.03
C ILE A 90 12.77 1.47 -10.49
N GLN A 91 12.10 2.10 -11.43
CA GLN A 91 12.36 1.89 -12.86
C GLN A 91 13.80 2.23 -13.23
N THR A 92 14.33 3.35 -12.72
CA THR A 92 15.72 3.76 -12.94
C THR A 92 16.71 2.78 -12.31
N ARG A 93 16.40 2.29 -11.08
CA ARG A 93 17.22 1.29 -10.40
C ARG A 93 17.29 -0.03 -11.19
N LEU A 94 16.18 -0.50 -11.74
CA LEU A 94 16.12 -1.72 -12.55
C LEU A 94 16.87 -1.60 -13.88
N GLN A 95 16.99 -0.40 -14.43
CA GLN A 95 17.76 -0.10 -15.66
C GLN A 95 19.23 0.16 -15.40
N SER A 96 19.67 0.25 -14.15
CA SER A 96 21.07 0.49 -13.81
C SER A 96 21.98 -0.71 -14.08
N ASN A 97 23.29 -0.49 -14.03
CA ASN A 97 24.28 -1.59 -14.12
C ASN A 97 24.35 -2.44 -12.84
N ASP A 98 23.70 -2.01 -11.76
CA ASP A 98 23.69 -2.66 -10.46
C ASP A 98 22.27 -2.62 -9.87
N PRO A 99 21.30 -3.34 -10.49
CA PRO A 99 19.93 -3.39 -9.99
C PRO A 99 19.83 -4.19 -8.70
N PRO A 100 18.76 -4.04 -7.90
CA PRO A 100 18.42 -5.02 -6.89
C PRO A 100 18.18 -6.40 -7.52
N ASP A 101 18.43 -7.47 -6.77
CA ASP A 101 18.09 -8.82 -7.25
C ASP A 101 16.60 -9.10 -7.05
N VAL A 102 16.08 -8.75 -5.86
CA VAL A 102 14.67 -8.84 -5.51
C VAL A 102 14.19 -7.52 -4.94
N PHE A 103 12.93 -7.17 -5.17
CA PHE A 103 12.35 -5.94 -4.65
C PHE A 103 10.85 -6.07 -4.40
N SER A 104 10.32 -5.33 -3.41
CA SER A 104 8.89 -5.16 -3.22
C SER A 104 8.36 -4.07 -4.14
N TYR A 105 7.16 -4.24 -4.67
CA TYR A 105 6.49 -3.21 -5.46
C TYR A 105 4.99 -3.47 -5.55
N ASP A 106 4.24 -2.43 -5.95
CA ASP A 106 2.81 -2.56 -6.15
C ASP A 106 2.49 -3.54 -7.29
N THR A 107 1.44 -4.33 -7.11
CA THR A 107 0.91 -5.25 -8.12
C THR A 107 -0.01 -4.52 -9.11
N GLY A 108 -0.49 -5.27 -10.09
CA GLY A 108 -1.47 -4.77 -11.07
C GLY A 108 -0.86 -4.16 -12.33
N PRO A 109 -1.69 -3.94 -13.36
CA PRO A 109 -1.25 -3.52 -14.69
C PRO A 109 -0.67 -2.11 -14.71
N GLY A 110 -1.11 -1.22 -13.79
CA GLY A 110 -0.61 0.15 -13.67
C GLY A 110 0.75 0.29 -12.98
N PHE A 111 1.24 -0.77 -12.32
CA PHE A 111 2.46 -0.79 -11.52
C PHE A 111 3.41 -1.89 -11.99
N GLY A 112 3.35 -3.07 -11.39
CA GLY A 112 4.19 -4.21 -11.81
C GLY A 112 4.04 -4.56 -13.29
N GLY A 113 2.83 -4.39 -13.85
CA GLY A 113 2.58 -4.57 -15.28
C GLY A 113 3.40 -3.65 -16.17
N VAL A 114 3.55 -2.38 -15.80
CA VAL A 114 4.40 -1.42 -16.52
C VAL A 114 5.86 -1.87 -16.55
N LEU A 115 6.36 -2.41 -15.43
CA LEU A 115 7.73 -2.94 -15.35
C LEU A 115 7.90 -4.22 -16.19
N ALA A 116 6.87 -5.08 -16.22
CA ALA A 116 6.85 -6.28 -17.06
C ALA A 116 6.87 -5.93 -18.55
N ASP A 117 6.05 -4.95 -18.98
CA ASP A 117 5.99 -4.47 -20.36
C ASP A 117 7.31 -3.83 -20.81
N ALA A 118 7.99 -3.14 -19.90
CA ALA A 118 9.31 -2.60 -20.13
C ALA A 118 10.42 -3.69 -20.15
N GLY A 119 10.10 -4.97 -19.91
CA GLY A 119 11.06 -6.06 -19.91
C GLY A 119 12.03 -6.04 -18.72
N LEU A 120 11.65 -5.42 -17.61
CA LEU A 120 12.51 -5.23 -16.44
C LEU A 120 12.38 -6.34 -15.39
N LEU A 121 11.40 -7.24 -15.54
CA LEU A 121 11.11 -8.32 -14.60
C LEU A 121 11.56 -9.70 -15.13
N LEU A 122 11.97 -10.57 -14.23
CA LEU A 122 12.23 -11.97 -14.50
C LEU A 122 10.91 -12.76 -14.37
N PRO A 123 10.48 -13.54 -15.40
CA PRO A 123 9.36 -14.46 -15.27
C PRO A 123 9.63 -15.55 -14.22
N LEU A 124 8.63 -15.91 -13.41
CA LEU A 124 8.77 -16.81 -12.27
C LEU A 124 8.04 -18.17 -12.42
N GLU A 125 7.46 -18.50 -13.59
CA GLU A 125 6.72 -19.75 -13.80
C GLU A 125 7.53 -20.99 -13.43
N GLU A 126 8.81 -21.01 -13.80
CA GLU A 126 9.70 -22.15 -13.48
C GLU A 126 9.90 -22.22 -11.96
N ALA A 127 10.13 -21.09 -11.28
CA ALA A 127 10.28 -21.06 -9.83
C ALA A 127 9.02 -21.54 -9.12
N TYR A 128 7.83 -21.09 -9.53
CA TYR A 128 6.55 -21.57 -8.99
C TYR A 128 6.40 -23.09 -9.11
N LYS A 129 6.77 -23.64 -10.28
CA LYS A 129 6.70 -25.07 -10.54
C LYS A 129 7.72 -25.86 -9.70
N ASP A 130 8.95 -25.40 -9.67
CA ASP A 130 10.07 -26.14 -9.04
C ASP A 130 9.97 -26.09 -7.51
N LYS A 131 9.50 -24.96 -6.95
CA LYS A 131 9.33 -24.77 -5.51
C LYS A 131 7.97 -25.24 -5.00
N GLY A 132 6.97 -25.33 -5.88
CA GLY A 132 5.63 -25.77 -5.52
C GLY A 132 4.88 -24.75 -4.65
N TRP A 133 5.12 -23.46 -4.83
CA TRP A 133 4.47 -22.40 -4.08
C TRP A 133 2.94 -22.44 -4.23
N LYS A 134 2.24 -22.35 -3.10
CA LYS A 134 0.78 -22.51 -3.02
C LYS A 134 0.06 -21.17 -2.88
N ILE A 135 0.46 -20.19 -3.67
CA ILE A 135 -0.23 -18.90 -3.70
C ILE A 135 -1.67 -19.11 -4.19
N TYR A 136 -2.62 -18.40 -3.57
CA TYR A 136 -4.01 -18.39 -4.06
C TYR A 136 -4.06 -17.93 -5.51
N ASP A 137 -4.81 -18.64 -6.37
CA ASP A 137 -4.82 -18.36 -7.81
C ASP A 137 -5.26 -16.93 -8.11
N TRP A 138 -6.28 -16.43 -7.42
CA TRP A 138 -6.72 -15.04 -7.54
C TRP A 138 -5.65 -14.01 -7.15
N ALA A 139 -4.81 -14.34 -6.17
CA ALA A 139 -3.70 -13.47 -5.75
C ALA A 139 -2.55 -13.52 -6.77
N LYS A 140 -2.21 -14.70 -7.27
CA LYS A 140 -1.18 -14.88 -8.31
C LYS A 140 -1.52 -14.10 -9.58
N GLN A 141 -2.81 -14.01 -9.95
CA GLN A 141 -3.26 -13.20 -11.08
C GLN A 141 -2.85 -11.73 -10.97
N ARG A 142 -2.74 -11.17 -9.75
CA ARG A 142 -2.32 -9.77 -9.54
C ARG A 142 -0.86 -9.49 -9.91
N ALA A 143 -0.02 -10.52 -9.96
CA ALA A 143 1.37 -10.45 -10.41
C ALA A 143 1.59 -11.20 -11.74
N THR A 144 0.51 -11.46 -12.50
CA THR A 144 0.52 -12.08 -13.82
C THR A 144 0.23 -11.02 -14.89
N TYR A 145 1.14 -10.85 -15.84
CA TYR A 145 1.04 -9.86 -16.90
C TYR A 145 1.35 -10.52 -18.23
N ASN A 146 0.51 -10.29 -19.25
CA ASN A 146 0.68 -10.89 -20.59
C ASN A 146 0.81 -12.42 -20.54
N GLY A 147 0.03 -13.06 -19.68
CA GLY A 147 0.03 -14.54 -19.52
C GLY A 147 1.27 -15.11 -18.84
N LYS A 148 2.13 -14.29 -18.20
CA LYS A 148 3.31 -14.73 -17.47
C LYS A 148 3.29 -14.23 -16.03
N VAL A 149 3.69 -15.10 -15.10
CA VAL A 149 3.83 -14.75 -13.68
C VAL A 149 5.17 -14.07 -13.45
N TYR A 150 5.18 -12.86 -12.92
CA TYR A 150 6.40 -12.08 -12.68
C TYR A 150 6.69 -11.84 -11.20
N GLY A 151 5.73 -12.03 -10.33
CA GLY A 151 5.90 -11.73 -8.90
C GLY A 151 5.28 -12.80 -8.00
N VAL A 152 5.64 -12.70 -6.74
CA VAL A 152 5.01 -13.43 -5.63
C VAL A 152 4.21 -12.42 -4.83
N PRO A 153 2.86 -12.51 -4.80
CA PRO A 153 2.03 -11.69 -3.92
C PRO A 153 2.51 -11.76 -2.47
N SER A 154 2.67 -10.61 -1.82
CA SER A 154 3.22 -10.57 -0.47
C SER A 154 2.16 -10.73 0.60
N GLN A 155 1.01 -10.05 0.45
CA GLN A 155 -0.04 -10.05 1.45
C GLN A 155 -1.43 -9.82 0.85
N VAL A 156 -2.44 -10.31 1.55
CA VAL A 156 -3.84 -9.94 1.30
C VAL A 156 -4.16 -8.68 2.09
N GLU A 157 -4.89 -7.76 1.48
CA GLU A 157 -5.27 -6.47 2.05
C GLU A 157 -6.76 -6.24 1.85
N GLU A 158 -7.38 -5.57 2.82
CA GLU A 158 -8.76 -5.09 2.77
C GLU A 158 -8.79 -3.61 3.11
N LEU A 159 -9.64 -2.84 2.46
CA LEU A 159 -9.92 -1.47 2.85
C LEU A 159 -11.02 -1.46 3.92
N ILE A 160 -10.73 -0.85 5.05
CA ILE A 160 -11.59 -0.80 6.24
C ILE A 160 -11.58 0.60 6.85
N VAL A 161 -12.47 0.87 7.79
CA VAL A 161 -12.46 2.08 8.60
C VAL A 161 -12.06 1.73 10.02
N TYR A 162 -10.94 2.27 10.49
CA TYR A 162 -10.57 2.24 11.91
C TYR A 162 -11.32 3.37 12.63
N TYR A 163 -11.75 3.13 13.88
CA TYR A 163 -12.48 4.12 14.65
C TYR A 163 -12.15 4.07 16.13
N ASN A 164 -12.24 5.23 16.76
CA ASN A 164 -12.16 5.39 18.21
C ASN A 164 -13.52 5.03 18.82
N LYS A 165 -13.59 3.94 19.61
CA LYS A 165 -14.83 3.45 20.22
C LYS A 165 -15.44 4.42 21.22
N ASP A 166 -14.65 5.30 21.84
CA ASP A 166 -15.15 6.30 22.78
C ASP A 166 -15.90 7.44 22.05
N LEU A 167 -15.52 7.71 20.80
CA LEU A 167 -16.10 8.79 19.95
C LEU A 167 -17.22 8.27 19.04
N VAL A 168 -17.16 7.00 18.66
CA VAL A 168 -18.12 6.34 17.77
C VAL A 168 -18.68 5.12 18.49
N PRO A 169 -19.67 5.29 19.39
CA PRO A 169 -20.17 4.20 20.22
C PRO A 169 -21.01 3.16 19.44
N GLU A 170 -21.56 3.55 18.30
CA GLU A 170 -22.34 2.69 17.41
C GLU A 170 -21.77 2.75 15.99
N VAL A 171 -21.47 1.59 15.39
CA VAL A 171 -20.93 1.49 14.03
C VAL A 171 -22.01 1.90 13.02
N PRO A 172 -21.74 2.91 12.16
CA PRO A 172 -22.69 3.33 11.14
C PRO A 172 -22.92 2.23 10.11
N GLN A 173 -24.17 1.98 9.75
CA GLN A 173 -24.54 1.00 8.74
C GLN A 173 -24.72 1.64 7.37
N THR A 174 -25.08 2.92 7.35
CA THR A 174 -25.28 3.71 6.14
C THR A 174 -24.44 4.98 6.18
N VAL A 175 -24.21 5.59 5.01
CA VAL A 175 -23.56 6.89 4.92
C VAL A 175 -24.38 7.99 5.64
N GLU A 176 -25.71 7.88 5.71
CA GLU A 176 -26.56 8.79 6.46
C GLU A 176 -26.28 8.69 7.98
N ASP A 177 -26.09 7.46 8.50
CA ASP A 177 -25.66 7.27 9.91
C ASP A 177 -24.27 7.88 10.13
N LEU A 178 -23.32 7.65 9.21
CA LEU A 178 -21.97 8.25 9.26
C LEU A 178 -22.02 9.76 9.26
N GLN A 179 -22.85 10.38 8.42
CA GLN A 179 -23.03 11.83 8.35
C GLN A 179 -23.59 12.37 9.67
N THR A 180 -24.55 11.67 10.29
CA THR A 180 -25.11 12.05 11.58
C THR A 180 -24.03 12.05 12.67
N ILE A 181 -23.23 11.00 12.74
CA ILE A 181 -22.10 10.90 13.68
C ILE A 181 -21.06 11.99 13.39
N ALA A 182 -20.75 12.23 12.12
CA ALA A 182 -19.76 13.22 11.70
C ALA A 182 -20.19 14.66 12.05
N ASP A 183 -21.47 14.98 11.89
CA ASP A 183 -22.02 16.29 12.28
C ASP A 183 -21.93 16.52 13.80
N ASP A 184 -22.20 15.49 14.61
CA ASP A 184 -22.06 15.52 16.07
C ASP A 184 -20.59 15.68 16.50
N LEU A 185 -19.66 14.99 15.86
CA LEU A 185 -18.21 15.10 16.12
C LEU A 185 -17.69 16.50 15.80
N LYS A 186 -18.09 17.07 14.66
CA LYS A 186 -17.76 18.45 14.30
C LYS A 186 -18.26 19.46 15.33
N GLY A 187 -19.45 19.25 15.90
CA GLY A 187 -19.99 20.08 16.97
C GLY A 187 -19.13 20.07 18.25
N GLN A 188 -18.20 19.13 18.36
CA GLN A 188 -17.24 18.95 19.45
C GLN A 188 -15.81 19.33 19.06
N ASP A 189 -15.58 19.94 17.89
CA ASP A 189 -14.27 20.26 17.30
C ASP A 189 -13.38 19.02 17.04
N ILE A 190 -14.00 17.84 16.77
CA ILE A 190 -13.32 16.59 16.42
C ILE A 190 -13.42 16.39 14.91
N ILE A 191 -12.32 16.05 14.26
CA ILE A 191 -12.29 15.70 12.84
C ILE A 191 -12.99 14.34 12.65
N PRO A 192 -14.08 14.25 11.86
CA PRO A 192 -14.77 12.98 11.66
C PRO A 192 -13.91 11.90 11.01
N LEU A 193 -13.25 12.23 9.90
CA LEU A 193 -12.50 11.30 9.06
C LEU A 193 -11.09 11.85 8.82
N ALA A 194 -10.07 11.15 9.31
CA ALA A 194 -8.68 11.43 8.96
C ALA A 194 -8.45 10.99 7.51
N PHE A 195 -8.21 11.94 6.62
CA PHE A 195 -7.93 11.70 5.23
C PHE A 195 -6.97 12.76 4.69
N GLY A 196 -5.93 12.32 3.99
CA GLY A 196 -4.97 13.16 3.29
C GLY A 196 -4.70 12.55 1.93
N ASP A 197 -4.63 13.41 0.89
CA ASP A 197 -4.50 12.97 -0.50
C ASP A 197 -3.32 13.61 -1.24
N GLN A 198 -2.27 13.99 -0.49
CA GLN A 198 -1.07 14.56 -1.12
C GLN A 198 -0.41 13.56 -2.08
N GLU A 199 -0.36 12.28 -1.69
CA GLU A 199 0.20 11.19 -2.48
C GLU A 199 -0.76 10.65 -3.55
N GLN A 200 -2.02 11.12 -3.59
CA GLN A 200 -3.06 10.80 -4.57
C GLN A 200 -3.66 9.39 -4.49
N TRP A 201 -2.87 8.39 -4.12
CA TRP A 201 -3.38 7.01 -4.01
C TRP A 201 -4.44 6.83 -2.91
N PRO A 202 -4.44 7.58 -1.78
CA PRO A 202 -5.53 7.46 -0.81
C PRO A 202 -6.90 7.82 -1.40
N GLY A 203 -6.95 8.78 -2.35
CA GLY A 203 -8.16 9.09 -3.11
C GLY A 203 -8.64 7.90 -3.94
N GLY A 204 -7.74 7.11 -4.53
CA GLY A 204 -8.09 5.86 -5.22
C GLY A 204 -8.74 4.83 -4.29
N HIS A 205 -8.28 4.73 -3.06
CA HIS A 205 -8.90 3.87 -2.03
C HIS A 205 -10.29 4.38 -1.62
N MET A 206 -10.44 5.69 -1.41
CA MET A 206 -11.74 6.28 -1.14
C MET A 206 -12.74 6.03 -2.28
N PHE A 207 -12.29 6.11 -3.53
CA PHE A 207 -13.10 5.73 -4.69
C PHE A 207 -13.48 4.24 -4.66
N SER A 208 -12.55 3.37 -4.30
CA SER A 208 -12.79 1.92 -4.18
C SER A 208 -13.88 1.62 -3.14
N PHE A 209 -13.88 2.30 -1.99
CA PHE A 209 -14.99 2.23 -1.02
C PHE A 209 -16.33 2.60 -1.67
N GLY A 210 -16.37 3.75 -2.35
CA GLY A 210 -17.60 4.27 -2.95
C GLY A 210 -18.18 3.34 -4.01
N VAL A 211 -17.38 2.96 -5.00
CA VAL A 211 -17.87 2.14 -6.11
C VAL A 211 -18.18 0.70 -5.71
N SER A 212 -17.44 0.13 -4.76
CA SER A 212 -17.75 -1.18 -4.21
C SER A 212 -19.09 -1.19 -3.48
N ASN A 213 -19.44 -0.07 -2.85
CA ASN A 213 -20.74 0.09 -2.17
C ASN A 213 -21.92 0.21 -3.15
N VAL A 214 -21.80 1.04 -4.19
CA VAL A 214 -22.92 1.32 -5.09
C VAL A 214 -23.07 0.29 -6.21
N LEU A 215 -21.99 -0.41 -6.58
CA LEU A 215 -22.01 -1.38 -7.68
C LEU A 215 -21.99 -2.83 -7.18
N GLY A 216 -21.46 -3.04 -5.96
CA GLY A 216 -21.18 -4.38 -5.46
C GLY A 216 -20.16 -5.13 -6.35
N ARG A 217 -19.90 -6.39 -6.02
CA ARG A 217 -18.97 -7.25 -6.78
C ARG A 217 -19.40 -7.42 -8.22
N ASP A 218 -20.65 -7.76 -8.46
CA ASP A 218 -21.16 -8.07 -9.80
C ASP A 218 -21.10 -6.84 -10.74
N GLY A 219 -21.42 -5.64 -10.22
CA GLY A 219 -21.33 -4.41 -10.98
C GLY A 219 -19.90 -4.05 -11.35
N LEU A 220 -18.97 -4.24 -10.43
CA LEU A 220 -17.54 -4.05 -10.70
C LEU A 220 -17.00 -5.10 -11.69
N ASP A 221 -17.39 -6.37 -11.57
CA ASP A 221 -17.02 -7.42 -12.54
C ASP A 221 -17.51 -7.06 -13.94
N ASN A 222 -18.74 -6.53 -14.06
CA ASN A 222 -19.26 -6.08 -15.35
C ASN A 222 -18.45 -4.91 -15.95
N ILE A 223 -17.93 -3.99 -15.13
CA ILE A 223 -17.09 -2.89 -15.63
C ILE A 223 -15.70 -3.39 -16.01
N LEU A 224 -15.07 -4.16 -15.12
CA LEU A 224 -13.67 -4.59 -15.27
C LEU A 224 -13.52 -5.62 -16.40
N TYR A 225 -14.45 -6.57 -16.50
CA TYR A 225 -14.35 -7.74 -17.39
C TYR A 225 -15.44 -7.81 -18.46
N GLY A 226 -16.49 -7.00 -18.33
CA GLY A 226 -17.65 -6.95 -19.25
C GLY A 226 -17.74 -5.63 -20.01
N ASP A 227 -18.97 -5.22 -20.30
CA ASP A 227 -19.31 -4.00 -21.05
C ASP A 227 -19.81 -2.85 -20.17
N GLY A 228 -19.66 -2.97 -18.84
CA GLY A 228 -20.03 -1.93 -17.89
C GLY A 228 -19.25 -0.62 -18.09
N ARG A 229 -19.72 0.44 -17.42
CA ARG A 229 -19.23 1.81 -17.61
C ARG A 229 -18.94 2.48 -16.28
N TRP A 230 -17.93 3.36 -16.27
CA TRP A 230 -17.57 4.19 -15.11
C TRP A 230 -18.38 5.48 -14.96
N ASP A 231 -19.17 5.87 -15.97
CA ASP A 231 -19.93 7.13 -15.96
C ASP A 231 -21.43 6.93 -15.67
N THR A 232 -21.77 5.90 -14.93
CA THR A 232 -23.15 5.64 -14.50
C THR A 232 -23.57 6.58 -13.36
N PRO A 233 -24.89 6.82 -13.17
CA PRO A 233 -25.38 7.65 -12.07
C PRO A 233 -24.90 7.19 -10.69
N GLU A 234 -24.76 5.89 -10.47
CA GLU A 234 -24.30 5.29 -9.22
C GLU A 234 -22.84 5.67 -8.93
N VAL A 235 -21.95 5.57 -9.93
CA VAL A 235 -20.56 5.97 -9.83
C VAL A 235 -20.43 7.46 -9.58
N VAL A 236 -21.23 8.28 -10.30
CA VAL A 236 -21.27 9.74 -10.07
C VAL A 236 -21.70 10.05 -8.64
N THR A 237 -22.71 9.35 -8.11
CA THR A 237 -23.19 9.52 -6.74
C THR A 237 -22.09 9.19 -5.72
N ALA A 238 -21.36 8.09 -5.94
CA ALA A 238 -20.24 7.71 -5.05
C ALA A 238 -19.13 8.78 -5.03
N ILE A 239 -18.74 9.27 -6.21
CA ILE A 239 -17.74 10.36 -6.32
C ILE A 239 -18.25 11.63 -5.64
N ASP A 240 -19.50 12.01 -5.87
CA ASP A 240 -20.09 13.23 -5.33
C ASP A 240 -20.12 13.22 -3.80
N ILE A 241 -20.57 12.13 -3.19
CA ILE A 241 -20.63 11.98 -1.74
C ILE A 241 -19.23 12.03 -1.12
N ILE A 242 -18.30 11.22 -1.63
CA ILE A 242 -16.99 11.05 -0.99
C ILE A 242 -16.07 12.24 -1.22
N PHE A 243 -16.03 12.80 -2.43
CA PHE A 243 -15.03 13.80 -2.79
C PHE A 243 -15.55 15.24 -2.75
N ARG A 244 -16.88 15.45 -2.87
CA ARG A 244 -17.47 16.78 -2.78
C ARG A 244 -18.23 17.00 -1.48
N ASP A 245 -19.27 16.20 -1.21
CA ASP A 245 -20.17 16.43 -0.06
C ASP A 245 -19.42 16.35 1.28
N PHE A 246 -18.53 15.36 1.46
CA PHE A 246 -17.74 15.23 2.69
C PHE A 246 -16.77 16.41 2.89
N VAL A 247 -16.21 16.97 1.81
CA VAL A 247 -15.39 18.20 1.88
C VAL A 247 -16.24 19.41 2.23
N GLU A 248 -17.37 19.62 1.53
CA GLU A 248 -18.28 20.74 1.77
C GLU A 248 -18.85 20.73 3.20
N ARG A 249 -19.12 19.54 3.74
CA ARG A 249 -19.53 19.37 5.15
C ARG A 249 -18.38 19.52 6.13
N GLY A 250 -17.13 19.51 5.67
CA GLY A 250 -15.92 19.59 6.52
C GLY A 250 -15.71 18.33 7.36
N TYR A 251 -15.92 17.15 6.80
CA TYR A 251 -15.66 15.87 7.47
C TYR A 251 -14.19 15.47 7.40
N TYR A 252 -13.46 15.97 6.42
CA TYR A 252 -12.02 15.83 6.28
C TYR A 252 -11.26 17.00 6.90
N PRO A 253 -9.97 16.85 7.21
CA PRO A 253 -9.11 17.97 7.59
C PRO A 253 -9.08 19.05 6.51
N GLU A 254 -8.94 20.31 6.90
CA GLU A 254 -8.80 21.42 5.94
C GLU A 254 -7.54 21.26 5.09
N GLY A 255 -7.67 21.46 3.78
CA GLY A 255 -6.54 21.35 2.87
C GLY A 255 -6.12 19.92 2.55
N VAL A 256 -7.05 18.98 2.52
CA VAL A 256 -6.88 17.54 2.33
C VAL A 256 -5.85 17.14 1.25
N ASN A 257 -5.79 17.86 0.12
CA ASN A 257 -4.82 17.59 -0.96
C ASN A 257 -3.36 17.97 -0.61
N ALA A 258 -3.12 18.63 0.52
CA ALA A 258 -1.78 19.00 0.98
C ALA A 258 -1.35 18.23 2.25
N ILE A 259 -2.22 17.36 2.75
CA ILE A 259 -1.96 16.51 3.92
C ILE A 259 -1.45 15.18 3.43
N THR A 260 -0.31 14.75 3.99
CA THR A 260 0.26 13.43 3.69
C THR A 260 -0.59 12.32 4.32
N TYR A 261 -0.48 11.12 3.78
CA TYR A 261 -1.08 9.93 4.37
C TYR A 261 -0.67 9.74 5.83
N ASP A 262 0.61 9.91 6.14
CA ASP A 262 1.15 9.75 7.50
C ASP A 262 0.63 10.85 8.45
N ASP A 263 0.56 12.11 7.99
CA ASP A 263 0.01 13.21 8.80
C ASP A 263 -1.49 12.98 9.09
N ALA A 264 -2.25 12.48 8.13
CA ALA A 264 -3.65 12.13 8.33
C ALA A 264 -3.80 11.00 9.38
N ASN A 265 -3.01 9.93 9.27
CA ASN A 265 -3.03 8.84 10.26
C ASN A 265 -2.64 9.32 11.66
N ALA A 266 -1.69 10.26 11.77
CA ALA A 266 -1.30 10.85 13.05
C ALA A 266 -2.45 11.61 13.74
N LEU A 267 -3.38 12.22 12.99
CA LEU A 267 -4.59 12.83 13.55
C LEU A 267 -5.47 11.78 14.24
N PHE A 268 -5.61 10.61 13.65
CA PHE A 268 -6.35 9.51 14.27
C PHE A 268 -5.60 8.95 15.49
N PHE A 269 -4.32 8.68 15.39
CA PHE A 269 -3.53 8.10 16.50
C PHE A 269 -3.51 9.00 17.74
N SER A 270 -3.58 10.31 17.55
CA SER A 270 -3.64 11.29 18.64
C SER A 270 -5.05 11.57 19.15
N GLY A 271 -6.09 10.93 18.60
CA GLY A 271 -7.49 11.15 18.97
C GLY A 271 -8.07 12.49 18.49
N GLN A 272 -7.36 13.23 17.60
CA GLN A 272 -7.88 14.45 16.98
C GLN A 272 -8.91 14.15 15.89
N ALA A 273 -8.79 12.97 15.25
CA ALA A 273 -9.80 12.45 14.35
C ALA A 273 -10.45 11.20 14.93
N ALA A 274 -11.74 11.02 14.68
CA ALA A 274 -12.52 9.91 15.23
C ALA A 274 -12.37 8.63 14.42
N MET A 275 -12.15 8.73 13.11
CA MET A 275 -12.08 7.59 12.18
C MET A 275 -10.97 7.80 11.15
N VAL A 276 -10.42 6.70 10.62
CA VAL A 276 -9.50 6.71 9.47
C VAL A 276 -9.86 5.60 8.49
N PRO A 277 -10.38 5.95 7.28
CA PRO A 277 -10.63 5.01 6.20
C PRO A 277 -9.32 4.70 5.46
N THR A 278 -8.85 3.46 5.54
CA THR A 278 -7.61 3.01 4.89
C THR A 278 -7.58 1.48 4.82
N GLY A 279 -6.41 0.86 4.67
CA GLY A 279 -6.30 -0.59 4.55
C GLY A 279 -5.76 -1.29 5.80
N THR A 280 -5.84 -2.61 5.76
CA THR A 280 -5.43 -3.50 6.85
C THR A 280 -3.93 -3.44 7.15
N TRP A 281 -3.10 -2.92 6.25
CA TRP A 281 -1.68 -2.67 6.50
C TRP A 281 -1.42 -1.72 7.66
N LEU A 282 -2.37 -0.83 8.00
CA LEU A 282 -2.23 0.12 9.11
C LEU A 282 -2.37 -0.55 10.50
N VAL A 283 -2.85 -1.79 10.59
CA VAL A 283 -3.12 -2.49 11.88
C VAL A 283 -1.93 -2.43 12.81
N SER A 284 -0.73 -2.73 12.32
CA SER A 284 0.49 -2.75 13.14
C SER A 284 0.77 -1.39 13.77
N GLN A 285 0.69 -0.34 12.97
CA GLN A 285 0.92 1.02 13.43
C GLN A 285 -0.16 1.49 14.40
N VAL A 286 -1.42 1.13 14.16
CA VAL A 286 -2.54 1.40 15.09
C VAL A 286 -2.27 0.73 16.44
N VAL A 287 -1.92 -0.55 16.45
CA VAL A 287 -1.66 -1.30 17.68
C VAL A 287 -0.49 -0.72 18.48
N GLU A 288 0.54 -0.23 17.78
CA GLU A 288 1.72 0.37 18.43
C GLU A 288 1.48 1.81 18.89
N SER A 289 0.79 2.62 18.07
CA SER A 289 0.70 4.07 18.28
C SER A 289 -0.50 4.51 19.12
N VAL A 290 -1.61 3.78 19.07
CA VAL A 290 -2.82 4.15 19.82
C VAL A 290 -2.79 3.50 21.20
N GLN A 291 -2.64 4.31 22.26
CA GLN A 291 -2.56 3.85 23.64
C GLN A 291 -3.67 4.43 24.53
N ASP A 292 -4.33 5.51 24.11
CA ASP A 292 -5.22 6.29 24.96
C ASP A 292 -6.70 5.92 24.79
N PHE A 293 -7.06 5.14 23.76
CA PHE A 293 -8.43 4.72 23.48
C PHE A 293 -8.49 3.34 22.82
N GLU A 294 -9.66 2.70 22.86
CA GLU A 294 -9.89 1.43 22.20
C GLU A 294 -10.26 1.63 20.72
N VAL A 295 -9.56 0.93 19.81
CA VAL A 295 -9.83 0.96 18.39
C VAL A 295 -10.71 -0.21 17.98
N GLY A 296 -11.70 0.08 17.13
CA GLY A 296 -12.47 -0.91 16.38
C GLY A 296 -12.27 -0.74 14.88
N ILE A 297 -12.81 -1.68 14.12
CA ILE A 297 -12.86 -1.62 12.66
C ILE A 297 -14.26 -1.91 12.17
N PHE A 298 -14.63 -1.34 11.03
CA PHE A 298 -15.86 -1.66 10.31
C PHE A 298 -15.67 -1.45 8.80
N PRO A 299 -16.44 -2.15 7.94
CA PRO A 299 -16.45 -1.88 6.51
C PRO A 299 -17.08 -0.51 6.25
N PHE A 300 -16.59 0.23 5.23
CA PHE A 300 -17.17 1.53 4.89
C PHE A 300 -18.70 1.40 4.69
N PRO A 301 -19.53 2.27 5.31
CA PRO A 301 -20.97 2.08 5.39
C PRO A 301 -21.67 2.20 4.04
N SER A 302 -22.80 1.56 3.89
CA SER A 302 -23.56 1.55 2.64
C SER A 302 -24.03 2.94 2.21
N ILE A 303 -23.82 3.27 0.93
CA ILE A 303 -24.28 4.56 0.36
C ILE A 303 -25.79 4.56 0.07
N ASP A 304 -26.33 3.44 -0.39
CA ASP A 304 -27.71 3.33 -0.87
C ASP A 304 -28.57 2.31 -0.11
N GLY A 305 -28.03 1.74 0.99
CA GLY A 305 -28.69 0.72 1.80
C GLY A 305 -28.54 -0.71 1.23
N SER A 306 -27.76 -0.89 0.17
CA SER A 306 -27.44 -2.22 -0.38
C SER A 306 -26.42 -2.97 0.48
N SER A 307 -26.19 -4.24 0.14
CA SER A 307 -25.15 -5.05 0.76
C SER A 307 -23.76 -4.47 0.49
N ILE A 308 -22.94 -4.39 1.51
CA ILE A 308 -21.57 -3.90 1.41
C ILE A 308 -20.67 -4.98 0.80
N SER A 309 -19.84 -4.58 -0.17
CA SER A 309 -18.77 -5.40 -0.74
C SER A 309 -17.42 -4.74 -0.41
N PRO A 310 -16.78 -5.04 0.75
CA PRO A 310 -15.56 -4.37 1.14
C PRO A 310 -14.46 -4.55 0.08
N PRO A 311 -13.76 -3.47 -0.32
CA PRO A 311 -12.68 -3.61 -1.28
C PRO A 311 -11.53 -4.42 -0.69
N ALA A 312 -11.11 -5.47 -1.39
CA ALA A 312 -9.98 -6.29 -0.98
C ALA A 312 -9.13 -6.69 -2.20
N GLY A 313 -7.92 -7.14 -1.94
CA GLY A 313 -7.01 -7.56 -2.98
C GLY A 313 -5.61 -7.87 -2.49
N VAL A 314 -4.66 -7.76 -3.40
CA VAL A 314 -3.23 -7.82 -3.15
C VAL A 314 -2.63 -6.54 -3.71
N GLY A 315 -2.26 -5.62 -2.84
CA GLY A 315 -1.68 -4.33 -3.23
C GLY A 315 -0.21 -4.45 -3.60
N SER A 316 0.53 -5.36 -2.97
CA SER A 316 1.97 -5.49 -3.15
C SER A 316 2.44 -6.91 -3.43
N GLY A 317 3.62 -7.02 -4.04
CA GLY A 317 4.29 -8.29 -4.34
C GLY A 317 5.80 -8.15 -4.37
N LEU A 318 6.48 -9.27 -4.40
CA LEU A 318 7.92 -9.38 -4.54
C LEU A 318 8.27 -9.80 -5.96
N PHE A 319 9.15 -9.05 -6.59
CA PHE A 319 9.57 -9.24 -7.97
C PHE A 319 11.09 -9.46 -8.04
N VAL A 320 11.53 -10.20 -9.05
CA VAL A 320 12.96 -10.39 -9.37
C VAL A 320 13.30 -9.53 -10.58
N ALA A 321 14.38 -8.76 -10.50
CA ALA A 321 14.84 -7.96 -11.62
C ALA A 321 15.31 -8.86 -12.78
N LYS A 322 15.01 -8.47 -14.02
CA LYS A 322 15.46 -9.17 -15.23
C LYS A 322 16.98 -9.35 -15.28
N ASN A 323 17.70 -8.33 -14.84
CA ASN A 323 19.16 -8.28 -14.84
C ASN A 323 19.75 -8.51 -13.44
N ALA A 324 19.03 -9.20 -12.55
CA ALA A 324 19.52 -9.60 -11.24
C ALA A 324 20.89 -10.29 -11.37
N LYS A 325 21.83 -9.95 -10.49
CA LYS A 325 23.15 -10.56 -10.48
C LYS A 325 23.15 -11.92 -9.78
N ASN A 326 22.22 -12.09 -8.83
CA ASN A 326 22.01 -13.33 -8.10
C ASN A 326 20.54 -13.78 -8.15
N PRO A 327 20.01 -14.17 -9.32
CA PRO A 327 18.60 -14.58 -9.42
C PRO A 327 18.29 -15.86 -8.63
N GLU A 328 19.26 -16.77 -8.47
CA GLU A 328 19.10 -17.98 -7.65
C GLU A 328 18.93 -17.62 -6.17
N GLY A 329 19.71 -16.69 -5.66
CA GLY A 329 19.58 -16.17 -4.30
C GLY A 329 18.27 -15.41 -4.09
N ALA A 330 17.83 -14.62 -5.08
CA ALA A 330 16.53 -13.96 -5.06
C ALA A 330 15.38 -14.98 -4.96
N ILE A 331 15.39 -16.05 -5.78
CA ILE A 331 14.39 -17.13 -5.73
C ILE A 331 14.46 -17.89 -4.39
N ALA A 332 15.65 -18.11 -3.84
CA ALA A 332 15.80 -18.73 -2.52
C ALA A 332 15.22 -17.86 -1.40
N PHE A 333 15.34 -16.54 -1.51
CA PHE A 333 14.71 -15.60 -0.58
C PHE A 333 13.19 -15.63 -0.70
N LEU A 334 12.64 -15.60 -1.92
CA LEU A 334 11.20 -15.75 -2.13
C LEU A 334 10.68 -17.06 -1.56
N ASP A 335 11.39 -18.17 -1.77
CA ASP A 335 11.05 -19.50 -1.26
C ASP A 335 11.05 -19.55 0.28
N TYR A 336 12.00 -18.89 0.91
CA TYR A 336 12.05 -18.76 2.36
C TYR A 336 10.82 -18.04 2.93
N LEU A 337 10.37 -16.97 2.30
CA LEU A 337 9.19 -16.22 2.73
C LEU A 337 7.88 -17.04 2.55
N GLN A 338 7.84 -18.01 1.64
CA GLN A 338 6.69 -18.89 1.46
C GLN A 338 6.65 -20.09 2.44
N GLN A 339 7.63 -20.23 3.31
CA GLN A 339 7.63 -21.29 4.33
C GLN A 339 6.62 -20.94 5.43
N GLU A 340 5.85 -21.91 5.87
CA GLU A 340 4.79 -21.72 6.88
C GLU A 340 5.32 -21.09 8.16
N GLU A 341 6.50 -21.50 8.64
CA GLU A 341 7.14 -20.94 9.83
C GLU A 341 7.42 -19.43 9.67
N THR A 342 7.96 -19.04 8.51
CA THR A 342 8.25 -17.62 8.22
C THR A 342 6.98 -16.81 8.07
N ALA A 343 6.01 -17.31 7.32
CA ALA A 343 4.73 -16.63 7.11
C ALA A 343 3.94 -16.45 8.43
N ARG A 344 4.00 -17.43 9.35
CA ARG A 344 3.44 -17.28 10.69
C ARG A 344 4.15 -16.20 11.51
N GLN A 345 5.49 -16.13 11.45
CA GLN A 345 6.24 -15.05 12.12
C GLN A 345 5.92 -13.67 11.54
N GLU A 346 5.76 -13.55 10.22
CA GLU A 346 5.32 -12.32 9.58
C GLU A 346 3.90 -11.94 10.02
N ALA A 347 2.97 -12.90 10.10
CA ALA A 347 1.63 -12.67 10.61
C ALA A 347 1.63 -12.21 12.07
N GLU A 348 2.40 -12.86 12.94
CA GLU A 348 2.45 -12.57 14.37
C GLU A 348 3.16 -11.24 14.71
N ARG A 349 4.21 -10.91 13.98
CA ARG A 349 5.09 -9.79 14.35
C ARG A 349 4.96 -8.58 13.43
N LEU A 350 4.47 -8.77 12.20
CA LEU A 350 4.29 -7.71 11.20
C LEU A 350 2.81 -7.51 10.83
N ASN A 351 1.90 -8.35 11.36
CA ASN A 351 0.48 -8.40 10.99
C ASN A 351 0.25 -8.52 9.48
N ILE A 352 1.12 -9.26 8.79
CA ILE A 352 0.99 -9.58 7.36
C ILE A 352 0.03 -10.75 7.21
N ILE A 353 -0.95 -10.63 6.32
CA ILE A 353 -1.87 -11.70 5.95
C ILE A 353 -1.33 -12.37 4.69
N PRO A 354 -0.77 -13.59 4.77
CA PRO A 354 -0.13 -14.21 3.62
C PRO A 354 -1.09 -14.44 2.45
N ALA A 355 -0.61 -14.30 1.23
CA ALA A 355 -1.35 -14.62 0.01
C ALA A 355 -1.37 -16.13 -0.31
N HIS A 356 -1.05 -16.96 0.66
CA HIS A 356 -1.08 -18.43 0.60
C HIS A 356 -1.62 -19.04 1.89
N PRO A 357 -2.11 -20.28 1.88
CA PRO A 357 -2.64 -20.93 3.08
C PRO A 357 -1.57 -21.09 4.15
N ILE A 358 -1.91 -20.68 5.38
CA ILE A 358 -1.18 -21.02 6.61
C ILE A 358 -2.15 -21.51 7.68
N ASP A 359 -1.65 -22.27 8.64
CA ASP A 359 -2.44 -22.56 9.85
C ASP A 359 -2.47 -21.35 10.77
N THR A 360 -3.61 -20.70 10.88
CA THR A 360 -3.81 -19.53 11.75
C THR A 360 -4.10 -19.89 13.21
N SER A 361 -4.24 -21.19 13.53
CA SER A 361 -4.49 -21.64 14.90
C SER A 361 -3.30 -21.32 15.81
N GLY A 362 -3.61 -20.71 16.96
CA GLY A 362 -2.58 -20.40 17.97
C GLY A 362 -1.66 -19.24 17.62
N LEU A 363 -1.97 -18.40 16.59
CA LEU A 363 -1.23 -17.17 16.34
C LEU A 363 -1.34 -16.24 17.56
N ASP A 364 -0.19 -15.73 18.01
CA ASP A 364 -0.10 -14.72 19.06
C ASP A 364 -0.17 -13.31 18.46
N VAL A 365 -1.39 -12.86 18.21
CA VAL A 365 -1.66 -11.58 17.54
C VAL A 365 -2.66 -10.74 18.35
N SER A 366 -2.68 -9.43 18.09
CA SER A 366 -3.60 -8.49 18.74
C SER A 366 -5.08 -8.84 18.49
N GLY A 367 -5.95 -8.36 19.38
CA GLY A 367 -7.42 -8.52 19.21
C GLY A 367 -7.90 -7.87 17.91
N LEU A 368 -7.33 -6.72 17.55
CA LEU A 368 -7.65 -6.00 16.32
C LEU A 368 -7.28 -6.82 15.08
N PHE A 369 -6.08 -7.42 15.05
CA PHE A 369 -5.67 -8.25 13.92
C PHE A 369 -6.46 -9.56 13.84
N LYS A 370 -6.87 -10.14 14.98
CA LYS A 370 -7.79 -11.29 14.98
C LYS A 370 -9.13 -10.95 14.35
N GLN A 371 -9.65 -9.74 14.60
CA GLN A 371 -10.87 -9.28 13.95
C GLN A 371 -10.68 -9.16 12.44
N VAL A 372 -9.59 -8.55 11.95
CA VAL A 372 -9.27 -8.49 10.52
C VAL A 372 -9.20 -9.87 9.88
N LEU A 373 -8.50 -10.83 10.51
CA LEU A 373 -8.42 -12.20 9.99
C LEU A 373 -9.79 -12.89 9.93
N SER A 374 -10.66 -12.63 10.92
CA SER A 374 -12.03 -13.16 10.94
C SER A 374 -12.86 -12.56 9.80
N ASP A 375 -12.85 -11.23 9.67
CA ASP A 375 -13.63 -10.50 8.68
C ASP A 375 -13.22 -10.92 7.24
N LEU A 376 -11.92 -11.01 6.97
CA LEU A 376 -11.39 -11.51 5.69
C LEU A 376 -11.79 -12.96 5.41
N SER A 377 -11.79 -13.83 6.44
CA SER A 377 -12.22 -15.22 6.29
C SER A 377 -13.71 -15.31 5.93
N ASP A 378 -14.55 -14.56 6.63
CA ASP A 378 -16.00 -14.55 6.44
C ASP A 378 -16.38 -13.99 5.06
N GLN A 379 -15.76 -12.89 4.65
CA GLN A 379 -15.91 -12.27 3.33
C GLN A 379 -15.44 -13.21 2.22
N GLY A 380 -14.28 -13.87 2.41
CA GLY A 380 -13.74 -14.84 1.47
C GLY A 380 -14.66 -16.04 1.26
N GLN A 381 -15.25 -16.56 2.33
CA GLN A 381 -16.24 -17.65 2.24
C GLN A 381 -17.51 -17.22 1.53
N ALA A 382 -17.98 -16.00 1.80
CA ALA A 382 -19.16 -15.43 1.15
C ALA A 382 -18.91 -14.97 -0.30
N GLN A 383 -17.65 -14.89 -0.74
CA GLN A 383 -17.23 -14.30 -2.03
C GLN A 383 -17.80 -12.88 -2.22
N SER A 384 -17.85 -12.12 -1.12
CA SER A 384 -18.51 -10.81 -1.06
C SER A 384 -17.56 -9.62 -1.18
N PHE A 385 -16.26 -9.85 -1.39
CA PHE A 385 -15.30 -8.76 -1.59
C PHE A 385 -15.61 -7.93 -2.84
N GLY A 386 -15.50 -6.60 -2.69
CA GLY A 386 -15.30 -5.69 -3.78
C GLY A 386 -13.85 -5.72 -4.30
N TYR A 387 -13.43 -4.61 -4.88
CA TYR A 387 -12.09 -4.48 -5.44
C TYR A 387 -11.40 -3.19 -5.00
N ASN A 388 -10.13 -3.29 -4.69
CA ASN A 388 -9.25 -2.14 -4.73
C ASN A 388 -8.96 -1.80 -6.19
N ILE A 389 -9.47 -0.67 -6.68
CA ILE A 389 -9.55 -0.38 -8.12
C ILE A 389 -8.19 -0.07 -8.73
N ASP A 390 -7.32 0.66 -8.03
CA ASP A 390 -6.03 1.11 -8.56
C ASP A 390 -5.07 -0.03 -8.91
N VAL A 391 -5.14 -1.16 -8.17
CA VAL A 391 -4.33 -2.35 -8.45
C VAL A 391 -4.92 -3.24 -9.56
N LEU A 392 -6.06 -2.87 -10.13
CA LEU A 392 -6.72 -3.59 -11.24
C LEU A 392 -6.74 -2.80 -12.54
N THR A 393 -6.46 -1.51 -12.46
CA THR A 393 -6.61 -0.61 -13.60
C THR A 393 -5.25 -0.18 -14.15
N PRO A 394 -5.16 0.09 -15.46
CA PRO A 394 -3.89 0.46 -16.07
C PRO A 394 -3.48 1.89 -15.70
N GLN A 395 -2.18 2.18 -15.85
CA GLN A 395 -1.57 3.45 -15.45
C GLN A 395 -2.34 4.68 -15.97
N ASN A 396 -2.72 4.71 -17.25
CA ASN A 396 -3.43 5.85 -17.81
C ASN A 396 -4.81 6.08 -17.20
N PHE A 397 -5.46 5.04 -16.67
CA PHE A 397 -6.70 5.18 -15.90
C PHE A 397 -6.39 5.70 -14.49
N ASN A 398 -5.37 5.16 -13.84
CA ASN A 398 -4.94 5.59 -12.52
C ASN A 398 -4.50 7.06 -12.51
N ASP A 399 -3.76 7.52 -13.54
CA ASP A 399 -3.37 8.93 -13.68
C ASP A 399 -4.59 9.87 -13.72
N VAL A 400 -5.63 9.49 -14.48
CA VAL A 400 -6.89 10.26 -14.56
C VAL A 400 -7.70 10.16 -13.26
N MET A 401 -7.68 9.01 -12.61
CA MET A 401 -8.35 8.75 -11.34
C MET A 401 -7.74 9.62 -10.23
N PHE A 402 -6.46 9.52 -10.02
CA PHE A 402 -5.72 10.17 -8.96
C PHE A 402 -5.76 11.71 -9.09
N THR A 403 -5.35 12.24 -10.24
CA THR A 403 -5.39 13.69 -10.47
C THR A 403 -6.81 14.24 -10.41
N GLY A 404 -7.76 13.51 -10.98
CA GLY A 404 -9.15 13.97 -11.06
C GLY A 404 -9.84 14.02 -9.70
N PHE A 405 -9.54 13.12 -8.76
CA PHE A 405 -10.11 13.21 -7.42
C PHE A 405 -9.57 14.41 -6.63
N GLN A 406 -8.29 14.76 -6.78
CA GLN A 406 -7.78 16.01 -6.21
C GLN A 406 -8.48 17.24 -6.78
N GLU A 407 -8.84 17.22 -8.07
CA GLU A 407 -9.60 18.30 -8.70
C GLU A 407 -11.06 18.35 -8.20
N VAL A 408 -11.69 17.19 -7.88
CA VAL A 408 -13.02 17.18 -7.26
C VAL A 408 -12.95 17.68 -5.82
N LEU A 409 -11.97 17.24 -5.03
CA LEU A 409 -11.75 17.67 -3.64
C LEU A 409 -11.56 19.19 -3.51
N ASN A 410 -10.94 19.85 -4.50
CA ASN A 410 -10.73 21.29 -4.48
C ASN A 410 -11.81 22.08 -5.26
N GLY A 411 -12.83 21.41 -5.81
CA GLY A 411 -13.95 22.03 -6.54
C GLY A 411 -13.62 22.45 -7.98
N ALA A 412 -12.48 22.07 -8.53
CA ALA A 412 -12.09 22.38 -9.91
C ALA A 412 -12.78 21.48 -10.94
N ARG A 413 -13.30 20.32 -10.52
CA ARG A 413 -14.01 19.34 -11.37
C ARG A 413 -15.26 18.85 -10.65
N SER A 414 -16.34 18.62 -11.38
CA SER A 414 -17.54 17.97 -10.87
C SER A 414 -17.40 16.44 -10.87
N ALA A 415 -18.18 15.77 -10.02
CA ALA A 415 -18.25 14.29 -10.00
C ALA A 415 -18.62 13.70 -11.37
N GLN A 416 -19.55 14.34 -12.10
CA GLN A 416 -19.94 13.91 -13.44
C GLN A 416 -18.80 14.02 -14.46
N GLU A 417 -18.04 15.12 -14.45
CA GLU A 417 -16.88 15.30 -15.31
C GLU A 417 -15.79 14.28 -15.01
N GLN A 418 -15.58 13.96 -13.72
CA GLN A 418 -14.61 12.94 -13.32
C GLN A 418 -15.03 11.55 -13.77
N ALA A 419 -16.29 11.15 -13.55
CA ALA A 419 -16.81 9.87 -14.01
C ALA A 419 -16.70 9.72 -15.55
N THR A 420 -16.98 10.79 -16.29
CA THR A 420 -16.82 10.83 -17.75
C THR A 420 -15.36 10.65 -18.15
N ALA A 421 -14.43 11.33 -17.48
CA ALA A 421 -12.99 11.21 -17.76
C ALA A 421 -12.47 9.79 -17.47
N LEU A 422 -12.93 9.15 -16.38
CA LEU A 422 -12.64 7.75 -16.07
C LEU A 422 -13.12 6.82 -17.17
N GLN A 423 -14.36 7.03 -17.66
CA GLN A 423 -14.92 6.23 -18.75
C GLN A 423 -14.13 6.39 -20.06
N GLU A 424 -13.69 7.59 -20.38
CA GLU A 424 -12.87 7.84 -21.58
C GLU A 424 -11.48 7.17 -21.46
N ALA A 425 -10.83 7.24 -20.28
CA ALA A 425 -9.57 6.56 -20.02
C ALA A 425 -9.73 5.04 -20.12
N TRP A 426 -10.80 4.49 -19.56
CA TRP A 426 -11.14 3.07 -19.63
C TRP A 426 -11.37 2.58 -21.05
N ALA A 427 -12.15 3.34 -21.83
CA ALA A 427 -12.39 3.01 -23.23
C ALA A 427 -11.09 2.97 -24.06
N LYS A 428 -10.17 3.90 -23.80
CA LYS A 428 -8.85 3.89 -24.45
C LYS A 428 -8.01 2.68 -24.03
N ALA A 429 -8.05 2.30 -22.75
CA ALA A 429 -7.37 1.11 -22.24
C ALA A 429 -7.92 -0.18 -22.90
N LYS A 430 -9.25 -0.32 -22.97
CA LYS A 430 -9.91 -1.45 -23.68
C LYS A 430 -9.48 -1.55 -25.14
N GLN A 431 -9.39 -0.43 -25.86
CA GLN A 431 -8.94 -0.42 -27.26
C GLN A 431 -7.52 -0.91 -27.44
N LYS A 432 -6.65 -0.72 -26.44
CA LYS A 432 -5.26 -1.19 -26.45
C LYS A 432 -5.10 -2.62 -25.93
N GLY A 433 -6.11 -3.17 -25.29
CA GLY A 433 -6.01 -4.45 -24.59
C GLY A 433 -5.33 -4.36 -23.21
N ASP A 434 -5.20 -3.14 -22.65
CA ASP A 434 -4.52 -2.87 -21.38
C ASP A 434 -5.48 -3.00 -20.17
N VAL A 435 -6.46 -3.87 -20.23
CA VAL A 435 -7.46 -4.08 -19.18
C VAL A 435 -7.31 -5.49 -18.59
N PRO A 436 -7.71 -5.71 -17.32
CA PRO A 436 -7.67 -7.05 -16.73
C PRO A 436 -8.56 -8.02 -17.51
N THR A 437 -8.13 -9.27 -17.60
CA THR A 437 -8.90 -10.36 -18.21
C THR A 437 -9.39 -11.31 -17.13
N GLN A 438 -10.63 -11.79 -17.24
CA GLN A 438 -11.09 -12.98 -16.51
C GLN A 438 -10.44 -14.20 -17.19
N GLU A 439 -9.53 -14.88 -16.55
CA GLU A 439 -9.13 -16.25 -16.94
C GLU A 439 -9.70 -17.27 -15.97
#